data_0d033f99a33ac3b85d25b24f723eacad
#
_entry.id   0d033f99a33ac3b85d25b24f723eacad
#
_cell.length_a   1.000
_cell.length_b   1.000
_cell.length_c   1.000
_cell.angle_alpha   90.00
_cell.angle_beta   90.00
_cell.angle_gamma   90.00
#
_symmetry.space_group_name_H-M   'P 1'
#
loop_
_entity.id
_entity.type
_entity.pdbx_description
1 polymer ?
#
loop_
_entity_poly.entity_id
_entity_poly.type
_entity_poly.pdbx_seq_one_letter_code
_entity_poly.pdbx_strand_id
1 'polypeptide(L)'
;MRAGFQVGHVVLRDTVDHQQQWQDSLAQFRAVNDAGFDSYCYGNHFLIDPFQHFQPWTVLARMAAEPGNITLATSVLLLPLLNPVEVAEQAATLDHISEGRFVLGVGLGYRPEECEAFGIEMSERGGRITESLKLMRRLWTEDEVTHNGKYYNVTGAKPTARPYQKPGPKVWQAAMSDPAIRRVGRTGDILFVGPAQGNDSIRKQIGLYHDTLKKSGHDIPEEMVIVREFYCASNHEEAIRKARVGFETKYQVYRDQGLHGSDDELARKVTGDLETLMEETFVIGSPEECLEQIYEYKEMGFTDVIIRLFYPQMSQSEALEHIGLVGEKVIPEMHRF
;
A
#
# COMPACT_ATOMS: atom_id res chain seq x y z
N MET A 1 10.28 15.34 -1.77
CA MET A 1 9.40 14.25 -1.29
C MET A 1 8.85 13.49 -2.48
N ARG A 2 8.79 12.16 -2.44
CA ARG A 2 8.27 11.35 -3.54
C ARG A 2 6.75 11.23 -3.46
N ALA A 3 6.11 11.24 -4.62
CA ALA A 3 4.67 11.09 -4.76
C ALA A 3 4.32 9.72 -5.34
N GLY A 4 3.63 8.90 -4.59
CA GLY A 4 3.11 7.63 -5.07
C GLY A 4 1.61 7.70 -5.37
N PHE A 5 1.18 6.84 -6.28
CA PHE A 5 -0.23 6.64 -6.56
C PHE A 5 -0.66 5.22 -6.16
N GLN A 6 -1.77 5.08 -5.44
CA GLN A 6 -2.33 3.76 -5.10
C GLN A 6 -3.71 3.56 -5.71
N VAL A 7 -3.84 2.46 -6.46
CA VAL A 7 -5.15 1.95 -6.86
C VAL A 7 -5.86 1.38 -5.62
N GLY A 8 -6.99 1.99 -5.27
CA GLY A 8 -7.87 1.51 -4.21
C GLY A 8 -8.94 0.53 -4.72
N HIS A 9 -9.81 0.08 -3.82
CA HIS A 9 -11.03 -0.66 -4.16
C HIS A 9 -12.11 0.34 -4.53
N VAL A 10 -12.32 0.55 -5.82
CA VAL A 10 -13.14 1.66 -6.32
C VAL A 10 -14.22 1.24 -7.32
N VAL A 11 -14.04 0.11 -8.01
CA VAL A 11 -15.02 -0.40 -8.96
C VAL A 11 -15.98 -1.34 -8.25
N LEU A 12 -17.23 -0.95 -8.15
CA LEU A 12 -18.30 -1.80 -7.60
C LEU A 12 -18.71 -2.86 -8.63
N ARG A 13 -19.10 -4.04 -8.14
CA ARG A 13 -19.59 -5.13 -8.98
C ARG A 13 -20.72 -4.65 -9.90
N ASP A 14 -20.71 -5.13 -11.12
CA ASP A 14 -21.73 -4.87 -12.13
C ASP A 14 -21.91 -3.40 -12.56
N THR A 15 -21.01 -2.49 -12.14
CA THR A 15 -21.01 -1.10 -12.60
C THR A 15 -20.22 -0.91 -13.89
N VAL A 16 -19.15 -1.70 -14.08
CA VAL A 16 -18.28 -1.68 -15.26
C VAL A 16 -17.92 -3.12 -15.59
N ASP A 17 -17.90 -3.51 -16.86
CA ASP A 17 -17.43 -4.84 -17.22
C ASP A 17 -15.90 -4.96 -17.01
N HIS A 18 -15.41 -6.19 -16.78
CA HIS A 18 -14.02 -6.43 -16.41
C HIS A 18 -13.02 -6.01 -17.51
N GLN A 19 -13.39 -6.11 -18.77
CA GLN A 19 -12.52 -5.69 -19.86
C GLN A 19 -12.40 -4.17 -19.91
N GLN A 20 -13.49 -3.45 -19.72
CA GLN A 20 -13.48 -1.98 -19.60
C GLN A 20 -12.68 -1.53 -18.39
N GLN A 21 -12.91 -2.13 -17.22
CA GLN A 21 -12.11 -1.86 -16.01
C GLN A 21 -10.61 -2.04 -16.26
N TRP A 22 -10.23 -3.06 -17.01
CA TRP A 22 -8.84 -3.29 -17.37
C TRP A 22 -8.29 -2.18 -18.26
N GLN A 23 -9.04 -1.77 -19.31
CA GLN A 23 -8.62 -0.66 -20.19
C GLN A 23 -8.50 0.65 -19.43
N ASP A 24 -9.44 0.94 -18.53
CA ASP A 24 -9.43 2.10 -17.66
C ASP A 24 -8.20 2.09 -16.74
N SER A 25 -7.90 0.96 -16.11
CA SER A 25 -6.71 0.80 -15.26
C SER A 25 -5.40 1.04 -16.01
N LEU A 26 -5.32 0.58 -17.26
CA LEU A 26 -4.14 0.82 -18.11
C LEU A 26 -4.01 2.29 -18.51
N ALA A 27 -5.14 2.94 -18.85
CA ALA A 27 -5.16 4.37 -19.17
C ALA A 27 -4.77 5.22 -17.95
N GLN A 28 -5.28 4.87 -16.76
CA GLN A 28 -4.91 5.51 -15.49
C GLN A 28 -3.42 5.36 -15.19
N PHE A 29 -2.88 4.15 -15.36
CA PHE A 29 -1.43 3.92 -15.17
C PHE A 29 -0.59 4.86 -16.07
N ARG A 30 -0.93 4.95 -17.36
CA ARG A 30 -0.23 5.83 -18.30
C ARG A 30 -0.32 7.30 -17.89
N ALA A 31 -1.52 7.73 -17.51
CA ALA A 31 -1.73 9.11 -17.03
C ALA A 31 -0.92 9.41 -15.75
N VAL A 32 -0.86 8.48 -14.79
CA VAL A 32 -0.05 8.60 -13.58
C VAL A 32 1.44 8.69 -13.90
N ASN A 33 1.93 7.85 -14.80
CA ASN A 33 3.33 7.87 -15.24
C ASN A 33 3.68 9.19 -15.96
N ASP A 34 2.81 9.65 -16.86
CA ASP A 34 3.00 10.89 -17.61
C ASP A 34 2.87 12.15 -16.71
N ALA A 35 2.07 12.07 -15.65
CA ALA A 35 1.91 13.12 -14.64
C ALA A 35 3.11 13.24 -13.68
N GLY A 36 4.11 12.36 -13.78
CA GLY A 36 5.36 12.45 -13.03
C GLY A 36 5.31 11.87 -11.62
N PHE A 37 4.39 10.94 -11.33
CA PHE A 37 4.42 10.19 -10.08
C PHE A 37 5.65 9.28 -10.01
N ASP A 38 6.19 9.11 -8.80
CA ASP A 38 7.39 8.30 -8.54
C ASP A 38 7.07 6.81 -8.38
N SER A 39 5.86 6.47 -7.93
CA SER A 39 5.45 5.08 -7.74
C SER A 39 3.98 4.82 -8.06
N TYR A 40 3.73 3.62 -8.61
CA TYR A 40 2.41 3.05 -8.84
C TYR A 40 2.24 1.83 -7.95
N CYS A 41 1.26 1.90 -7.06
CA CYS A 41 1.03 0.93 -6.01
C CYS A 41 -0.29 0.19 -6.22
N TYR A 42 -0.27 -1.13 -6.13
CA TYR A 42 -1.46 -1.96 -6.34
C TYR A 42 -1.74 -2.84 -5.12
N GLY A 43 -2.95 -2.76 -4.58
CA GLY A 43 -3.40 -3.54 -3.42
C GLY A 43 -3.62 -5.02 -3.73
N ASN A 44 -3.76 -5.82 -2.68
CA ASN A 44 -4.16 -7.22 -2.79
C ASN A 44 -5.30 -7.52 -1.82
N HIS A 45 -6.39 -8.01 -2.38
CA HIS A 45 -7.47 -8.65 -1.64
C HIS A 45 -8.02 -9.82 -2.43
N PHE A 46 -8.64 -10.75 -1.72
CA PHE A 46 -9.37 -11.87 -2.29
C PHE A 46 -10.84 -11.79 -1.85
N LEU A 47 -11.76 -12.18 -2.73
CA LEU A 47 -13.17 -12.29 -2.40
C LEU A 47 -13.75 -11.01 -1.76
N ILE A 48 -13.33 -9.84 -2.26
CA ILE A 48 -13.65 -8.53 -1.69
C ILE A 48 -14.98 -7.95 -2.24
N ASP A 49 -16.06 -8.74 -2.25
CA ASP A 49 -17.38 -8.23 -2.60
C ASP A 49 -17.77 -7.02 -1.73
N PRO A 50 -18.36 -5.93 -2.27
CA PRO A 50 -18.85 -5.77 -3.64
C PRO A 50 -17.86 -5.17 -4.64
N PHE A 51 -16.57 -5.14 -4.36
CA PHE A 51 -15.59 -4.57 -5.27
C PHE A 51 -15.10 -5.56 -6.31
N GLN A 52 -14.93 -5.11 -7.55
CA GLN A 52 -14.15 -5.81 -8.57
C GLN A 52 -12.67 -5.46 -8.39
N HIS A 53 -11.80 -6.48 -8.28
CA HIS A 53 -10.39 -6.27 -8.01
C HIS A 53 -9.53 -7.29 -8.75
N PHE A 54 -8.53 -6.80 -9.49
CA PHE A 54 -7.53 -7.64 -10.14
C PHE A 54 -6.38 -7.99 -9.18
N GLN A 55 -5.61 -9.02 -9.49
CA GLN A 55 -4.50 -9.46 -8.64
C GLN A 55 -3.18 -8.76 -8.98
N PRO A 56 -2.39 -8.32 -7.98
CA PRO A 56 -1.26 -7.43 -8.16
C PRO A 56 -0.14 -7.99 -9.05
N TRP A 57 0.18 -9.28 -8.96
CA TRP A 57 1.30 -9.84 -9.71
C TRP A 57 1.15 -9.69 -11.23
N THR A 58 -0.01 -10.04 -11.74
CA THR A 58 -0.31 -9.97 -13.19
C THR A 58 -0.49 -8.54 -13.67
N VAL A 59 -1.12 -7.68 -12.84
CA VAL A 59 -1.27 -6.25 -13.15
C VAL A 59 0.09 -5.56 -13.19
N LEU A 60 0.90 -5.70 -12.16
CA LEU A 60 2.20 -5.03 -12.08
C LEU A 60 3.19 -5.55 -13.15
N ALA A 61 3.16 -6.84 -13.47
CA ALA A 61 3.96 -7.39 -14.57
C ALA A 61 3.58 -6.77 -15.93
N ARG A 62 2.27 -6.57 -16.18
CA ARG A 62 1.83 -5.88 -17.39
C ARG A 62 2.21 -4.39 -17.39
N MET A 63 2.11 -3.71 -16.24
CA MET A 63 2.49 -2.30 -16.10
C MET A 63 4.02 -2.11 -16.26
N ALA A 64 4.83 -3.07 -15.84
CA ALA A 64 6.28 -3.04 -16.01
C ALA A 64 6.74 -2.97 -17.49
N ALA A 65 5.90 -3.44 -18.42
CA ALA A 65 6.15 -3.38 -19.85
C ALA A 65 5.80 -2.03 -20.51
N GLU A 66 5.14 -1.13 -19.79
CA GLU A 66 4.89 0.24 -20.27
C GLU A 66 6.16 1.08 -20.16
N PRO A 67 6.38 2.06 -21.07
CA PRO A 67 7.52 2.96 -20.99
C PRO A 67 7.52 3.77 -19.69
N GLY A 68 8.72 4.10 -19.19
CA GLY A 68 8.90 4.96 -18.01
C GLY A 68 9.72 4.30 -16.91
N ASN A 69 10.02 5.09 -15.87
CA ASN A 69 10.86 4.67 -14.76
C ASN A 69 10.11 4.61 -13.42
N ILE A 70 8.78 4.61 -13.47
CA ILE A 70 7.94 4.58 -12.28
C ILE A 70 8.20 3.30 -11.47
N THR A 71 8.34 3.46 -10.16
CA THR A 71 8.45 2.33 -9.22
C THR A 71 7.11 1.58 -9.15
N LEU A 72 7.16 0.27 -9.16
CA LEU A 72 5.98 -0.60 -9.06
C LEU A 72 5.96 -1.26 -7.70
N ALA A 73 4.87 -1.12 -6.96
CA ALA A 73 4.80 -1.68 -5.61
C ALA A 73 3.52 -2.46 -5.35
N THR A 74 3.61 -3.57 -4.62
CA THR A 74 2.42 -4.09 -3.94
C THR A 74 2.11 -3.21 -2.73
N SER A 75 0.83 -2.88 -2.50
CA SER A 75 0.45 -1.95 -1.43
C SER A 75 -0.94 -2.28 -0.84
N VAL A 76 -1.02 -3.36 -0.10
CA VAL A 76 0.03 -4.31 0.28
C VAL A 76 -0.38 -5.73 -0.07
N LEU A 77 0.59 -6.59 -0.30
CA LEU A 77 0.35 -8.03 -0.48
C LEU A 77 -0.01 -8.67 0.87
N LEU A 78 -1.05 -9.49 0.91
CA LEU A 78 -1.48 -10.20 2.12
C LEU A 78 -0.59 -11.43 2.35
N LEU A 79 0.67 -11.20 2.70
CA LEU A 79 1.71 -12.23 2.76
C LEU A 79 1.38 -13.43 3.65
N PRO A 80 0.68 -13.29 4.80
CA PRO A 80 0.32 -14.46 5.62
C PRO A 80 -0.56 -15.49 4.91
N LEU A 81 -1.30 -15.11 3.88
CA LEU A 81 -2.21 -15.98 3.13
C LEU A 81 -1.47 -16.77 2.04
N LEU A 82 -0.23 -16.40 1.71
CA LEU A 82 0.50 -16.90 0.55
C LEU A 82 1.67 -17.81 0.96
N ASN A 83 2.11 -18.64 0.01
CA ASN A 83 3.30 -19.45 0.22
C ASN A 83 4.57 -18.58 -0.01
N PRO A 84 5.48 -18.47 0.98
CA PRO A 84 6.65 -17.61 0.86
C PRO A 84 7.65 -18.06 -0.23
N VAL A 85 7.67 -19.33 -0.61
CA VAL A 85 8.52 -19.79 -1.72
C VAL A 85 8.01 -19.23 -3.05
N GLU A 86 6.69 -19.35 -3.28
CA GLU A 86 6.04 -18.79 -4.47
C GLU A 86 6.22 -17.26 -4.52
N VAL A 87 5.96 -16.56 -3.40
CA VAL A 87 6.12 -15.11 -3.35
C VAL A 87 7.57 -14.69 -3.59
N ALA A 88 8.55 -15.42 -3.06
CA ALA A 88 9.97 -15.12 -3.28
C ALA A 88 10.35 -15.20 -4.76
N GLU A 89 9.89 -16.23 -5.47
CA GLU A 89 10.18 -16.41 -6.90
C GLU A 89 9.40 -15.43 -7.79
N GLN A 90 8.13 -15.16 -7.48
CA GLN A 90 7.34 -14.14 -8.19
C GLN A 90 7.93 -12.74 -7.99
N ALA A 91 8.34 -12.39 -6.78
CA ALA A 91 8.98 -11.11 -6.48
C ALA A 91 10.31 -10.96 -7.25
N ALA A 92 11.15 -11.99 -7.26
CA ALA A 92 12.40 -11.99 -8.03
C ALA A 92 12.13 -11.87 -9.54
N THR A 93 11.11 -12.53 -10.04
CA THR A 93 10.71 -12.47 -11.46
C THR A 93 10.25 -11.08 -11.85
N LEU A 94 9.34 -10.48 -11.05
CA LEU A 94 8.84 -9.12 -11.31
C LEU A 94 9.95 -8.07 -11.16
N ASP A 95 10.89 -8.29 -10.25
CA ASP A 95 12.05 -7.44 -10.07
C ASP A 95 12.95 -7.40 -11.32
N HIS A 96 13.12 -8.55 -12.01
CA HIS A 96 13.79 -8.60 -13.32
C HIS A 96 12.97 -7.95 -14.44
N ILE A 97 11.65 -8.24 -14.52
CA ILE A 97 10.78 -7.65 -15.54
C ILE A 97 10.76 -6.12 -15.44
N SER A 98 10.81 -5.61 -14.21
CA SER A 98 10.81 -4.17 -13.94
C SER A 98 12.21 -3.55 -13.90
N GLU A 99 13.28 -4.32 -14.14
CA GLU A 99 14.67 -3.86 -14.10
C GLU A 99 15.02 -3.17 -12.75
N GLY A 100 14.59 -3.79 -11.62
CA GLY A 100 14.86 -3.28 -10.27
C GLY A 100 13.93 -2.18 -9.79
N ARG A 101 12.84 -1.89 -10.49
CA ARG A 101 11.82 -0.90 -10.08
C ARG A 101 10.74 -1.49 -9.17
N PHE A 102 10.84 -2.76 -8.78
CA PHE A 102 9.84 -3.41 -7.93
C PHE A 102 10.11 -3.21 -6.44
N VAL A 103 9.03 -2.94 -5.68
CA VAL A 103 9.00 -2.88 -4.22
C VAL A 103 7.94 -3.84 -3.70
N LEU A 104 8.32 -4.68 -2.73
CA LEU A 104 7.41 -5.62 -2.10
C LEU A 104 6.79 -5.00 -0.85
N GLY A 105 5.62 -4.40 -0.99
CA GLY A 105 4.82 -3.98 0.15
C GLY A 105 3.98 -5.13 0.70
N VAL A 106 4.05 -5.40 1.99
CA VAL A 106 3.38 -6.53 2.65
C VAL A 106 2.57 -6.09 3.86
N GLY A 107 1.47 -6.80 4.12
CA GLY A 107 0.60 -6.57 5.26
C GLY A 107 -0.02 -7.86 5.79
N LEU A 108 -0.72 -7.74 6.92
CA LEU A 108 -1.34 -8.89 7.59
C LEU A 108 -2.67 -9.33 6.95
N GLY A 109 -3.37 -8.41 6.29
CA GLY A 109 -4.79 -8.59 6.04
C GLY A 109 -5.61 -8.39 7.32
N TYR A 110 -6.90 -8.11 7.16
CA TYR A 110 -7.81 -7.84 8.29
C TYR A 110 -9.12 -8.61 8.19
N ARG A 111 -9.43 -9.19 7.02
CA ARG A 111 -10.71 -9.87 6.76
C ARG A 111 -10.65 -11.33 7.18
N PRO A 112 -11.54 -11.77 8.10
CA PRO A 112 -11.64 -13.19 8.49
C PRO A 112 -11.95 -14.12 7.32
N GLU A 113 -12.80 -13.66 6.38
CA GLU A 113 -13.24 -14.46 5.23
C GLU A 113 -12.06 -14.81 4.30
N GLU A 114 -11.10 -13.91 4.16
CA GLU A 114 -9.88 -14.17 3.40
C GLU A 114 -9.03 -15.24 4.13
N CYS A 115 -8.85 -15.10 5.44
CA CYS A 115 -8.11 -16.06 6.21
C CYS A 115 -8.76 -17.47 6.17
N GLU A 116 -10.08 -17.54 6.30
CA GLU A 116 -10.84 -18.79 6.22
C GLU A 116 -10.68 -19.45 4.84
N ALA A 117 -10.83 -18.68 3.76
CA ALA A 117 -10.69 -19.19 2.39
C ALA A 117 -9.31 -19.77 2.10
N PHE A 118 -8.26 -19.29 2.77
CA PHE A 118 -6.89 -19.78 2.65
C PHE A 118 -6.51 -20.78 3.76
N GLY A 119 -7.42 -21.14 4.65
CA GLY A 119 -7.18 -22.08 5.76
C GLY A 119 -6.18 -21.54 6.81
N ILE A 120 -6.19 -20.22 7.05
CA ILE A 120 -5.27 -19.53 7.94
C ILE A 120 -6.02 -18.96 9.13
N GLU A 121 -5.54 -19.26 10.34
CA GLU A 121 -6.07 -18.63 11.54
C GLU A 121 -5.66 -17.16 11.66
N MET A 122 -6.61 -16.27 12.00
CA MET A 122 -6.35 -14.83 12.18
C MET A 122 -5.20 -14.55 13.18
N SER A 123 -5.08 -15.37 14.21
CA SER A 123 -4.04 -15.27 15.25
C SER A 123 -2.63 -15.59 14.74
N GLU A 124 -2.51 -16.35 13.65
CA GLU A 124 -1.22 -16.79 13.11
C GLU A 124 -0.56 -15.73 12.19
N ARG A 125 -1.32 -14.76 11.67
CA ARG A 125 -0.86 -13.80 10.65
C ARG A 125 0.46 -13.13 11.01
N GLY A 126 0.62 -12.68 12.27
CA GLY A 126 1.85 -12.03 12.76
C GLY A 126 3.08 -12.94 12.77
N GLY A 127 2.89 -14.22 13.09
CA GLY A 127 3.95 -15.22 13.03
C GLY A 127 4.29 -15.60 11.59
N ARG A 128 3.26 -15.85 10.77
CA ARG A 128 3.42 -16.19 9.34
C ARG A 128 4.18 -15.14 8.56
N ILE A 129 3.82 -13.85 8.66
CA ILE A 129 4.55 -12.79 7.92
C ILE A 129 6.01 -12.69 8.35
N THR A 130 6.28 -12.85 9.65
CA THR A 130 7.65 -12.81 10.18
C THR A 130 8.49 -13.98 9.64
N GLU A 131 7.94 -15.19 9.66
CA GLU A 131 8.61 -16.37 9.15
C GLU A 131 8.77 -16.33 7.62
N SER A 132 7.73 -15.88 6.91
CA SER A 132 7.75 -15.69 5.45
C SER A 132 8.89 -14.77 5.02
N LEU A 133 8.98 -13.58 5.59
CA LEU A 133 10.02 -12.62 5.23
C LEU A 133 11.42 -13.15 5.53
N LYS A 134 11.61 -13.87 6.65
CA LYS A 134 12.87 -14.52 6.97
C LYS A 134 13.25 -15.58 5.93
N LEU A 135 12.31 -16.43 5.55
CA LEU A 135 12.53 -17.47 4.54
C LEU A 135 12.80 -16.87 3.16
N MET A 136 12.02 -15.89 2.75
CA MET A 136 12.18 -15.22 1.46
C MET A 136 13.56 -14.56 1.31
N ARG A 137 14.06 -13.87 2.34
CA ARG A 137 15.40 -13.27 2.31
C ARG A 137 16.49 -14.32 2.13
N ARG A 138 16.37 -15.48 2.79
CA ARG A 138 17.28 -16.60 2.60
C ARG A 138 17.20 -17.15 1.16
N LEU A 139 15.99 -17.32 0.62
CA LEU A 139 15.78 -17.75 -0.77
C LEU A 139 16.37 -16.75 -1.79
N TRP A 140 16.43 -15.48 -1.47
CA TRP A 140 17.04 -14.46 -2.36
C TRP A 140 18.56 -14.45 -2.30
N THR A 141 19.18 -14.93 -1.23
CA THR A 141 20.63 -14.75 -0.96
C THR A 141 21.43 -16.04 -0.85
N GLU A 142 20.83 -17.14 -0.40
CA GLU A 142 21.51 -18.43 -0.21
C GLU A 142 21.36 -19.35 -1.44
N ASP A 143 22.36 -20.17 -1.73
CA ASP A 143 22.32 -21.10 -2.88
C ASP A 143 21.44 -22.33 -2.62
N GLU A 144 21.37 -22.73 -1.35
CA GLU A 144 20.52 -23.83 -0.92
C GLU A 144 19.94 -23.51 0.46
N VAL A 145 18.62 -23.62 0.61
CA VAL A 145 17.90 -23.28 1.82
C VAL A 145 17.23 -24.52 2.42
N THR A 146 17.57 -24.84 3.65
CA THR A 146 16.78 -25.72 4.51
C THR A 146 16.20 -24.88 5.65
N HIS A 147 14.88 -24.89 5.78
CA HIS A 147 14.13 -24.16 6.80
C HIS A 147 13.10 -25.09 7.44
N ASN A 148 13.18 -25.22 8.76
CA ASN A 148 12.21 -25.96 9.58
C ASN A 148 11.56 -24.97 10.55
N GLY A 149 10.48 -24.37 10.12
CA GLY A 149 9.76 -23.34 10.87
C GLY A 149 8.48 -23.85 11.50
N LYS A 150 7.76 -22.94 12.14
CA LYS A 150 6.44 -23.25 12.70
C LYS A 150 5.38 -23.40 11.59
N TYR A 151 5.49 -22.60 10.54
CA TYR A 151 4.48 -22.49 9.50
C TYR A 151 4.95 -23.05 8.15
N TYR A 152 6.26 -23.00 7.89
CA TYR A 152 6.82 -23.39 6.60
C TYR A 152 8.03 -24.30 6.77
N ASN A 153 8.10 -25.32 5.91
CA ASN A 153 9.21 -26.25 5.88
C ASN A 153 9.68 -26.43 4.45
N VAL A 154 10.98 -26.25 4.22
CA VAL A 154 11.65 -26.54 2.95
C VAL A 154 12.97 -27.25 3.26
N THR A 155 13.36 -28.21 2.41
CA THR A 155 14.59 -28.98 2.58
C THR A 155 15.39 -28.95 1.30
N GLY A 156 16.63 -28.42 1.37
CA GLY A 156 17.53 -28.38 0.23
C GLY A 156 16.99 -27.58 -0.97
N ALA A 157 16.15 -26.57 -0.72
CA ALA A 157 15.55 -25.76 -1.78
C ALA A 157 16.62 -24.90 -2.47
N LYS A 158 16.69 -24.98 -3.79
CA LYS A 158 17.60 -24.19 -4.64
C LYS A 158 16.78 -23.20 -5.47
N PRO A 159 16.74 -21.91 -5.08
CA PRO A 159 15.97 -20.92 -5.81
C PRO A 159 16.41 -20.82 -7.28
N THR A 160 15.45 -20.79 -8.19
CA THR A 160 15.72 -20.75 -9.64
C THR A 160 15.79 -19.33 -10.17
N ALA A 161 15.11 -18.39 -9.51
CA ALA A 161 15.16 -16.97 -9.82
C ALA A 161 15.80 -16.19 -8.66
N ARG A 162 16.85 -15.42 -8.94
CA ARG A 162 17.45 -14.47 -8.00
C ARG A 162 16.95 -13.07 -8.32
N PRO A 163 16.70 -12.21 -7.32
CA PRO A 163 16.31 -10.84 -7.59
C PRO A 163 17.35 -10.04 -8.39
N TYR A 164 16.87 -9.10 -9.17
CA TYR A 164 17.71 -8.10 -9.86
C TYR A 164 18.39 -7.19 -8.83
N GLN A 165 17.62 -6.67 -7.88
CA GLN A 165 18.13 -5.90 -6.74
C GLN A 165 18.91 -6.78 -5.76
N LYS A 166 19.89 -6.21 -5.08
CA LYS A 166 20.71 -6.93 -4.08
C LYS A 166 20.57 -6.26 -2.71
N PRO A 167 20.34 -6.99 -1.64
CA PRO A 167 20.20 -8.47 -1.56
C PRO A 167 18.82 -9.01 -2.01
N GLY A 168 17.89 -8.17 -2.33
CA GLY A 168 16.53 -8.45 -2.80
C GLY A 168 15.73 -7.17 -3.00
N PRO A 169 14.47 -7.24 -3.45
CA PRO A 169 13.59 -6.10 -3.54
C PRO A 169 13.44 -5.40 -2.18
N LYS A 170 13.29 -4.07 -2.19
CA LYS A 170 12.92 -3.33 -0.97
C LYS A 170 11.62 -3.89 -0.40
N VAL A 171 11.51 -3.90 0.93
CA VAL A 171 10.31 -4.38 1.63
C VAL A 171 9.67 -3.24 2.42
N TRP A 172 8.43 -2.92 2.08
CA TRP A 172 7.56 -2.07 2.90
C TRP A 172 6.67 -2.95 3.77
N GLN A 173 6.65 -2.75 5.08
CA GLN A 173 5.72 -3.46 5.97
C GLN A 173 4.62 -2.52 6.48
N ALA A 174 3.37 -2.83 6.15
CA ALA A 174 2.23 -2.13 6.71
C ALA A 174 2.05 -2.47 8.19
N ALA A 175 1.93 -1.44 9.02
CA ALA A 175 1.70 -1.57 10.44
C ALA A 175 0.87 -0.40 10.98
N MET A 176 -0.09 -0.72 11.88
CA MET A 176 -0.99 0.26 12.48
C MET A 176 -1.14 0.07 14.00
N SER A 177 -0.73 -1.07 14.54
CA SER A 177 -0.76 -1.35 15.99
C SER A 177 0.65 -1.45 16.56
N ASP A 178 0.80 -1.18 17.84
CA ASP A 178 2.10 -1.26 18.53
C ASP A 178 2.84 -2.60 18.32
N PRO A 179 2.17 -3.78 18.42
CA PRO A 179 2.84 -5.04 18.13
C PRO A 179 3.33 -5.15 16.68
N ALA A 180 2.57 -4.60 15.71
CA ALA A 180 2.96 -4.58 14.30
C ALA A 180 4.14 -3.62 14.05
N ILE A 181 4.11 -2.42 14.60
CA ILE A 181 5.20 -1.45 14.55
C ILE A 181 6.51 -2.04 15.11
N ARG A 182 6.42 -2.69 16.29
CA ARG A 182 7.59 -3.38 16.88
C ARG A 182 8.09 -4.53 16.00
N ARG A 183 7.21 -5.23 15.28
CA ARG A 183 7.63 -6.26 14.31
C ARG A 183 8.45 -5.64 13.20
N VAL A 184 7.97 -4.56 12.58
CA VAL A 184 8.68 -3.84 11.51
C VAL A 184 10.07 -3.38 12.00
N GLY A 185 10.14 -2.74 13.16
CA GLY A 185 11.42 -2.29 13.73
C GLY A 185 12.39 -3.44 14.06
N ARG A 186 11.88 -4.62 14.47
CA ARG A 186 12.74 -5.80 14.70
C ARG A 186 13.32 -6.40 13.42
N THR A 187 12.66 -6.25 12.30
CA THR A 187 13.13 -6.79 11.01
C THR A 187 13.97 -5.80 10.22
N GLY A 188 14.01 -4.53 10.64
CA GLY A 188 14.75 -3.47 9.95
C GLY A 188 14.09 -3.03 8.62
N ASP A 189 12.82 -3.36 8.41
CA ASP A 189 12.10 -3.02 7.19
C ASP A 189 11.55 -1.60 7.23
N ILE A 190 11.18 -1.10 6.06
CA ILE A 190 10.61 0.24 5.88
C ILE A 190 9.16 0.24 6.39
N LEU A 191 8.88 1.18 7.30
CA LEU A 191 7.53 1.37 7.83
C LEU A 191 6.60 1.96 6.78
N PHE A 192 5.46 1.30 6.59
CA PHE A 192 4.37 1.74 5.74
C PHE A 192 3.14 2.03 6.60
N VAL A 193 2.72 3.30 6.64
CA VAL A 193 1.59 3.77 7.45
C VAL A 193 0.31 3.83 6.61
N GLY A 194 -0.77 3.25 7.13
CA GLY A 194 -2.06 3.19 6.47
C GLY A 194 -2.83 4.53 6.47
N PRO A 195 -3.93 4.62 5.70
CA PRO A 195 -4.58 5.90 5.37
C PRO A 195 -5.43 6.52 6.49
N ALA A 196 -5.85 5.74 7.48
CA ALA A 196 -6.86 6.18 8.45
C ALA A 196 -6.28 6.48 9.84
N GLN A 197 -4.98 6.70 9.98
CA GLN A 197 -4.34 7.04 11.24
C GLN A 197 -4.16 8.55 11.37
N GLY A 198 -4.60 9.11 12.50
CA GLY A 198 -4.41 10.52 12.83
C GLY A 198 -2.94 10.85 13.18
N ASN A 199 -2.54 12.11 12.97
CA ASN A 199 -1.16 12.58 13.08
C ASN A 199 -0.53 12.33 14.47
N ASP A 200 -1.28 12.45 15.55
CA ASP A 200 -0.77 12.19 16.93
C ASP A 200 -0.42 10.72 17.13
N SER A 201 -1.25 9.80 16.63
CA SER A 201 -0.98 8.36 16.65
C SER A 201 0.27 8.03 15.84
N ILE A 202 0.41 8.63 14.67
CA ILE A 202 1.57 8.44 13.78
C ILE A 202 2.85 8.91 14.47
N ARG A 203 2.89 10.08 15.09
CA ARG A 203 4.08 10.58 15.80
C ARG A 203 4.54 9.62 16.91
N LYS A 204 3.59 9.06 17.68
CA LYS A 204 3.90 8.04 18.69
C LYS A 204 4.46 6.77 18.10
N GLN A 205 3.88 6.32 16.99
CA GLN A 205 4.31 5.10 16.29
C GLN A 205 5.68 5.24 15.63
N ILE A 206 6.02 6.40 15.07
CA ILE A 206 7.36 6.70 14.57
C ILE A 206 8.38 6.58 15.70
N GLY A 207 8.12 7.16 16.87
CA GLY A 207 8.99 7.01 18.04
C GLY A 207 9.19 5.56 18.45
N LEU A 208 8.09 4.78 18.50
CA LEU A 208 8.13 3.34 18.81
C LEU A 208 8.91 2.52 17.77
N TYR A 209 8.78 2.87 16.49
CA TYR A 209 9.50 2.27 15.39
C TYR A 209 11.01 2.52 15.51
N HIS A 210 11.44 3.77 15.67
CA HIS A 210 12.85 4.16 15.81
C HIS A 210 13.48 3.52 17.05
N ASP A 211 12.80 3.53 18.19
CA ASP A 211 13.26 2.86 19.42
C ASP A 211 13.46 1.36 19.22
N THR A 212 12.56 0.73 18.44
CA THR A 212 12.63 -0.70 18.19
C THR A 212 13.75 -1.05 17.22
N LEU A 213 13.96 -0.26 16.16
CA LEU A 213 15.09 -0.40 15.25
C LEU A 213 16.42 -0.36 16.04
N LYS A 214 16.60 0.70 16.84
CA LYS A 214 17.81 0.88 17.65
C LYS A 214 18.05 -0.29 18.61
N LYS A 215 17.01 -0.76 19.30
CA LYS A 215 17.11 -1.92 20.22
C LYS A 215 17.43 -3.23 19.49
N SER A 216 17.11 -3.32 18.21
CA SER A 216 17.33 -4.50 17.38
C SER A 216 18.65 -4.41 16.57
N GLY A 217 19.41 -3.33 16.72
CA GLY A 217 20.69 -3.13 16.03
C GLY A 217 20.56 -2.74 14.56
N HIS A 218 19.42 -2.15 14.18
CA HIS A 218 19.20 -1.64 12.84
C HIS A 218 19.34 -0.12 12.79
N ASP A 219 19.86 0.38 11.68
CA ASP A 219 19.83 1.80 11.35
C ASP A 219 18.40 2.23 11.00
N ILE A 220 18.12 3.53 11.13
CA ILE A 220 16.86 4.10 10.66
C ILE A 220 16.91 4.12 9.14
N PRO A 221 15.96 3.45 8.44
CA PRO A 221 15.89 3.51 7.00
C PRO A 221 15.73 4.94 6.48
N GLU A 222 16.32 5.23 5.33
CA GLU A 222 16.17 6.52 4.66
C GLU A 222 14.72 6.74 4.16
N GLU A 223 13.96 5.65 3.98
CA GLU A 223 12.58 5.68 3.49
C GLU A 223 11.60 5.42 4.63
N MET A 224 10.52 6.19 4.65
CA MET A 224 9.32 5.94 5.43
C MET A 224 8.11 6.35 4.61
N VAL A 225 7.09 5.50 4.54
CA VAL A 225 6.00 5.60 3.57
C VAL A 225 4.67 5.79 4.27
N ILE A 226 3.86 6.71 3.78
CA ILE A 226 2.50 6.92 4.25
C ILE A 226 1.51 6.91 3.08
N VAL A 227 0.33 6.31 3.31
CA VAL A 227 -0.79 6.38 2.36
C VAL A 227 -1.83 7.35 2.89
N ARG A 228 -2.44 8.13 1.99
CA ARG A 228 -3.55 9.02 2.32
C ARG A 228 -4.67 8.93 1.30
N GLU A 229 -5.90 9.00 1.78
CA GLU A 229 -7.04 9.39 0.96
C GLU A 229 -6.81 10.84 0.55
N PHE A 230 -7.05 11.15 -0.72
CA PHE A 230 -6.67 12.44 -1.29
C PHE A 230 -7.72 12.95 -2.25
N TYR A 231 -8.08 14.21 -2.13
CA TYR A 231 -8.90 14.88 -3.13
C TYR A 231 -8.48 16.34 -3.32
N CYS A 232 -8.09 16.70 -4.53
CA CYS A 232 -7.71 18.06 -4.90
C CYS A 232 -8.74 18.67 -5.89
N ALA A 233 -9.16 19.89 -5.66
CA ALA A 233 -10.02 20.64 -6.56
C ALA A 233 -9.61 22.12 -6.62
N SER A 234 -10.33 22.95 -7.36
CA SER A 234 -10.02 24.38 -7.51
C SER A 234 -10.06 25.18 -6.20
N ASN A 235 -10.79 24.68 -5.20
CA ASN A 235 -10.91 25.26 -3.86
C ASN A 235 -11.42 24.20 -2.87
N HIS A 236 -11.31 24.50 -1.57
CA HIS A 236 -11.66 23.61 -0.46
C HIS A 236 -13.11 23.10 -0.52
N GLU A 237 -14.06 24.02 -0.72
CA GLU A 237 -15.49 23.68 -0.72
C GLU A 237 -15.83 22.69 -1.84
N GLU A 238 -15.29 22.92 -3.04
CA GLU A 238 -15.45 22.00 -4.17
C GLU A 238 -14.80 20.64 -3.90
N ALA A 239 -13.60 20.61 -3.31
CA ALA A 239 -12.89 19.39 -2.96
C ALA A 239 -13.69 18.53 -1.98
N ILE A 240 -14.17 19.11 -0.88
CA ILE A 240 -15.03 18.42 0.10
C ILE A 240 -16.30 17.88 -0.55
N ARG A 241 -17.00 18.72 -1.34
CA ARG A 241 -18.26 18.33 -1.97
C ARG A 241 -18.09 17.15 -2.93
N LYS A 242 -17.03 17.15 -3.74
CA LYS A 242 -16.75 16.08 -4.71
C LYS A 242 -16.24 14.80 -4.01
N ALA A 243 -15.36 14.94 -3.05
CA ALA A 243 -14.76 13.83 -2.31
C ALA A 243 -15.79 13.03 -1.51
N ARG A 244 -16.74 13.73 -0.86
CA ARG A 244 -17.75 13.16 0.05
C ARG A 244 -18.48 11.97 -0.56
N VAL A 245 -18.97 12.09 -1.78
CA VAL A 245 -19.77 11.06 -2.44
C VAL A 245 -19.03 9.72 -2.53
N GLY A 246 -17.79 9.78 -2.98
CA GLY A 246 -16.94 8.59 -3.10
C GLY A 246 -16.50 8.02 -1.75
N PHE A 247 -16.18 8.89 -0.80
CA PHE A 247 -15.79 8.46 0.55
C PHE A 247 -16.96 7.84 1.30
N GLU A 248 -18.15 8.41 1.27
CA GLU A 248 -19.35 7.84 1.89
C GLU A 248 -19.59 6.42 1.40
N THR A 249 -19.57 6.19 0.10
CA THR A 249 -19.75 4.88 -0.50
C THR A 249 -18.66 3.89 -0.06
N LYS A 250 -17.39 4.29 -0.15
CA LYS A 250 -16.24 3.45 0.20
C LYS A 250 -16.23 3.07 1.67
N TYR A 251 -16.40 4.05 2.55
CA TYR A 251 -16.34 3.84 3.98
C TYR A 251 -17.59 3.14 4.52
N GLN A 252 -18.74 3.28 3.85
CA GLN A 252 -19.92 2.45 4.15
C GLN A 252 -19.63 0.97 3.88
N VAL A 253 -19.05 0.64 2.72
CA VAL A 253 -18.65 -0.75 2.41
C VAL A 253 -17.65 -1.28 3.44
N TYR A 254 -16.68 -0.48 3.85
CA TYR A 254 -15.72 -0.88 4.88
C TYR A 254 -16.37 -1.14 6.23
N ARG A 255 -17.37 -0.35 6.63
CA ARG A 255 -18.18 -0.61 7.82
C ARG A 255 -18.95 -1.92 7.71
N ASP A 256 -19.63 -2.13 6.58
CA ASP A 256 -20.46 -3.32 6.34
C ASP A 256 -19.61 -4.61 6.27
N GLN A 257 -18.38 -4.52 5.80
CA GLN A 257 -17.42 -5.65 5.74
C GLN A 257 -16.68 -5.93 7.06
N GLY A 258 -17.07 -5.27 8.14
CA GLY A 258 -16.50 -5.57 9.46
C GLY A 258 -15.01 -5.24 9.60
N LEU A 259 -14.55 -4.11 9.06
CA LEU A 259 -13.26 -3.53 9.47
C LEU A 259 -13.19 -3.32 11.00
N HIS A 260 -14.16 -3.89 11.70
CA HIS A 260 -14.38 -3.87 13.15
C HIS A 260 -13.50 -4.86 13.95
N GLY A 261 -12.64 -5.62 13.30
CA GLY A 261 -12.05 -6.85 13.85
C GLY A 261 -10.92 -6.70 14.87
N SER A 262 -10.68 -5.54 15.47
CA SER A 262 -9.77 -5.40 16.59
C SER A 262 -10.22 -4.27 17.52
N ASP A 263 -9.87 -4.33 18.80
CA ASP A 263 -10.01 -3.24 19.78
C ASP A 263 -9.21 -1.98 19.40
N ASP A 264 -8.82 -1.83 18.14
CA ASP A 264 -7.97 -0.76 17.67
C ASP A 264 -8.74 0.54 17.49
N GLU A 265 -8.09 1.63 17.88
CA GLU A 265 -8.49 3.02 17.62
C GLU A 265 -8.87 3.25 16.15
N LEU A 266 -8.23 2.55 15.23
CA LEU A 266 -8.52 2.59 13.81
C LEU A 266 -9.91 2.04 13.48
N ALA A 267 -10.28 0.87 14.01
CA ALA A 267 -11.61 0.29 13.80
C ALA A 267 -12.70 1.26 14.28
N ARG A 268 -12.48 1.87 15.45
CA ARG A 268 -13.38 2.88 15.99
C ARG A 268 -13.46 4.15 15.15
N LYS A 269 -12.36 4.60 14.57
CA LYS A 269 -12.34 5.78 13.67
C LYS A 269 -13.01 5.48 12.34
N VAL A 270 -12.70 4.36 11.68
CA VAL A 270 -13.33 3.95 10.41
C VAL A 270 -14.83 3.72 10.54
N THR A 271 -15.29 3.34 11.75
CA THR A 271 -16.73 3.19 12.06
C THR A 271 -17.38 4.46 12.60
N GLY A 272 -16.56 5.46 12.91
CA GLY A 272 -16.98 6.76 13.40
C GLY A 272 -17.55 7.68 12.32
N ASP A 273 -17.60 8.95 12.65
CA ASP A 273 -18.07 9.99 11.76
C ASP A 273 -17.08 10.24 10.60
N LEU A 274 -17.59 10.17 9.36
CA LEU A 274 -16.79 10.41 8.15
C LEU A 274 -16.23 11.84 8.11
N GLU A 275 -16.94 12.83 8.63
CA GLU A 275 -16.46 14.21 8.73
C GLU A 275 -15.15 14.29 9.51
N THR A 276 -15.15 13.70 10.71
CA THR A 276 -13.95 13.65 11.56
C THR A 276 -12.79 12.95 10.85
N LEU A 277 -13.05 11.86 10.10
CA LEU A 277 -12.01 11.20 9.29
C LEU A 277 -11.46 12.11 8.19
N MET A 278 -12.36 12.81 7.49
CA MET A 278 -11.97 13.72 6.41
C MET A 278 -11.13 14.88 6.94
N GLU A 279 -11.49 15.42 8.08
CA GLU A 279 -10.77 16.55 8.71
C GLU A 279 -9.43 16.13 9.32
N GLU A 280 -9.36 14.98 10.00
CA GLU A 280 -8.19 14.58 10.77
C GLU A 280 -7.16 13.75 10.00
N THR A 281 -7.57 13.06 8.93
CA THR A 281 -6.71 12.02 8.34
C THR A 281 -6.58 12.07 6.83
N PHE A 282 -7.50 12.72 6.09
CA PHE A 282 -7.44 12.80 4.65
C PHE A 282 -6.74 14.10 4.20
N VAL A 283 -6.19 14.09 3.01
CA VAL A 283 -5.63 15.28 2.36
C VAL A 283 -6.66 15.79 1.36
N ILE A 284 -7.35 16.86 1.70
CA ILE A 284 -8.44 17.41 0.89
C ILE A 284 -8.33 18.93 0.84
N GLY A 285 -8.47 19.52 -0.36
CA GLY A 285 -8.48 20.96 -0.50
C GLY A 285 -8.10 21.46 -1.89
N SER A 286 -7.72 22.74 -1.95
CA SER A 286 -7.02 23.31 -3.09
C SER A 286 -5.62 22.71 -3.23
N PRO A 287 -4.92 22.89 -4.36
CA PRO A 287 -3.53 22.45 -4.49
C PRO A 287 -2.64 22.94 -3.35
N GLU A 288 -2.76 24.20 -2.95
CA GLU A 288 -1.99 24.81 -1.88
C GLU A 288 -2.29 24.16 -0.52
N GLU A 289 -3.57 23.97 -0.18
CA GLU A 289 -3.99 23.31 1.06
C GLU A 289 -3.53 21.84 1.11
N CYS A 290 -3.60 21.13 -0.01
CA CYS A 290 -3.08 19.77 -0.11
C CYS A 290 -1.55 19.72 0.13
N LEU A 291 -0.79 20.68 -0.42
CA LEU A 291 0.65 20.76 -0.23
C LEU A 291 1.02 21.07 1.23
N GLU A 292 0.29 21.97 1.90
CA GLU A 292 0.49 22.28 3.32
C GLU A 292 0.30 21.02 4.18
N GLN A 293 -0.78 20.25 3.93
CA GLN A 293 -1.04 18.99 4.65
C GLN A 293 0.03 17.92 4.35
N ILE A 294 0.50 17.81 3.11
CA ILE A 294 1.58 16.89 2.73
C ILE A 294 2.91 17.29 3.39
N TYR A 295 3.17 18.59 3.51
CA TYR A 295 4.38 19.09 4.15
C TYR A 295 4.49 18.67 5.61
N GLU A 296 3.37 18.55 6.33
CA GLU A 296 3.38 18.02 7.71
C GLU A 296 3.94 16.59 7.77
N TYR A 297 3.67 15.74 6.77
CA TYR A 297 4.23 14.39 6.73
C TYR A 297 5.74 14.41 6.48
N LYS A 298 6.23 15.34 5.67
CA LYS A 298 7.68 15.55 5.53
C LYS A 298 8.33 15.93 6.86
N GLU A 299 7.73 16.84 7.62
CA GLU A 299 8.22 17.23 8.97
C GLU A 299 8.19 16.06 9.97
N MET A 300 7.33 15.07 9.76
CA MET A 300 7.32 13.83 10.54
C MET A 300 8.40 12.83 10.09
N GLY A 301 9.12 13.08 8.98
CA GLY A 301 10.19 12.24 8.45
C GLY A 301 9.74 11.28 7.34
N PHE A 302 8.52 11.39 6.81
CA PHE A 302 8.12 10.61 5.65
C PHE A 302 8.83 11.08 4.39
N THR A 303 9.26 10.14 3.57
CA THR A 303 9.92 10.38 2.28
C THR A 303 8.99 10.18 1.10
N ASP A 304 7.96 9.36 1.30
CA ASP A 304 6.99 8.97 0.29
C ASP A 304 5.56 9.17 0.81
N VAL A 305 4.80 9.95 0.09
CA VAL A 305 3.35 10.07 0.29
C VAL A 305 2.64 9.42 -0.89
N ILE A 306 1.98 8.31 -0.60
CA ILE A 306 1.17 7.58 -1.57
C ILE A 306 -0.26 8.07 -1.45
N ILE A 307 -0.81 8.59 -2.54
CA ILE A 307 -2.15 9.16 -2.57
C ILE A 307 -3.14 8.28 -3.32
N ARG A 308 -4.36 8.21 -2.83
CA ARG A 308 -5.49 7.54 -3.45
C ARG A 308 -6.38 8.59 -4.09
N LEU A 309 -6.44 8.58 -5.42
CA LEU A 309 -7.17 9.58 -6.21
C LEU A 309 -8.54 9.10 -6.70
N PHE A 310 -8.83 7.80 -6.60
CA PHE A 310 -10.05 7.23 -7.18
C PHE A 310 -10.97 6.70 -6.10
N TYR A 311 -12.25 6.92 -6.34
CA TYR A 311 -13.31 6.56 -5.41
C TYR A 311 -14.50 5.95 -6.17
N PRO A 312 -15.31 5.12 -5.52
CA PRO A 312 -16.56 4.65 -6.11
C PRO A 312 -17.40 5.81 -6.66
N GLN A 313 -18.06 5.58 -7.78
CA GLN A 313 -18.88 6.53 -8.52
C GLN A 313 -18.11 7.63 -9.28
N MET A 314 -16.80 7.71 -9.18
CA MET A 314 -15.99 8.58 -10.06
C MET A 314 -15.95 7.98 -11.46
N SER A 315 -16.26 8.77 -12.47
CA SER A 315 -16.13 8.37 -13.87
C SER A 315 -14.64 8.30 -14.29
N GLN A 316 -14.36 7.56 -15.36
CA GLN A 316 -13.00 7.49 -15.92
C GLN A 316 -12.47 8.87 -16.35
N SER A 317 -13.33 9.74 -16.92
CA SER A 317 -12.94 11.11 -17.29
C SER A 317 -12.54 11.93 -16.07
N GLU A 318 -13.35 11.92 -15.03
CA GLU A 318 -13.02 12.61 -13.77
C GLU A 318 -11.74 12.09 -13.13
N ALA A 319 -11.52 10.78 -13.19
CA ALA A 319 -10.30 10.17 -12.69
C ALA A 319 -9.04 10.69 -13.43
N LEU A 320 -9.09 10.72 -14.76
CA LEU A 320 -7.99 11.24 -15.60
C LEU A 320 -7.77 12.74 -15.42
N GLU A 321 -8.84 13.53 -15.34
CA GLU A 321 -8.78 14.97 -15.04
C GLU A 321 -8.14 15.23 -13.66
N HIS A 322 -8.50 14.43 -12.65
CA HIS A 322 -7.94 14.54 -11.30
C HIS A 322 -6.43 14.19 -11.28
N ILE A 323 -6.00 13.13 -12.00
CA ILE A 323 -4.57 12.83 -12.18
C ILE A 323 -3.86 14.02 -12.84
N GLY A 324 -4.43 14.59 -13.90
CA GLY A 324 -3.85 15.73 -14.61
C GLY A 324 -3.68 16.95 -13.71
N LEU A 325 -4.71 17.30 -12.93
CA LEU A 325 -4.66 18.41 -11.97
C LEU A 325 -3.55 18.23 -10.93
N VAL A 326 -3.48 17.03 -10.33
CA VAL A 326 -2.46 16.71 -9.32
C VAL A 326 -1.06 16.69 -9.93
N GLY A 327 -0.90 16.14 -11.13
CA GLY A 327 0.35 16.15 -11.87
C GLY A 327 0.85 17.54 -12.24
N GLU A 328 -0.06 18.47 -12.57
CA GLU A 328 0.29 19.83 -12.91
C GLU A 328 0.58 20.72 -11.69
N LYS A 329 -0.21 20.59 -10.62
CA LYS A 329 -0.21 21.55 -9.51
C LYS A 329 0.45 21.04 -8.22
N VAL A 330 0.46 19.72 -7.98
CA VAL A 330 0.89 19.16 -6.69
C VAL A 330 2.24 18.45 -6.82
N ILE A 331 2.39 17.54 -7.77
CA ILE A 331 3.60 16.70 -7.90
C ILE A 331 4.89 17.52 -8.04
N PRO A 332 4.96 18.57 -8.91
CA PRO A 332 6.20 19.35 -9.06
C PRO A 332 6.62 20.07 -7.77
N GLU A 333 5.66 20.50 -6.95
CA GLU A 333 5.95 21.17 -5.68
C GLU A 333 6.39 20.14 -4.61
N MET A 334 5.78 18.95 -4.58
CA MET A 334 6.25 17.86 -3.69
C MET A 334 7.72 17.50 -3.94
N HIS A 335 8.16 17.50 -5.19
CA HIS A 335 9.56 17.22 -5.54
C HIS A 335 10.55 18.31 -5.07
N ARG A 336 10.06 19.50 -4.75
CA ARG A 336 10.88 20.61 -4.21
C ARG A 336 11.01 20.58 -2.69
N PHE A 337 10.22 19.79 -2.00
CA PHE A 337 10.22 19.64 -0.54
C PHE A 337 11.52 19.07 0.03
#